data_dd81a854092f0547009f077c841d1407
#
_entry.id   dd81a854092f0547009f077c841d1407
#
_cell.length_a   1.000
_cell.length_b   1.000
_cell.length_c   1.000
_cell.angle_alpha   90.00
_cell.angle_beta   90.00
_cell.angle_gamma   90.00
#
_symmetry.space_group_name_H-M   'P 1'
#
loop_
_entity.id
_entity.type
_entity.pdbx_description
1 polymer ?
#
loop_
_entity_poly.entity_id
_entity_poly.type
_entity_poly.pdbx_seq_one_letter_code
_entity_poly.pdbx_strand_id
1 'polypeptide(L)'
;GLREMETCNGVAMVTDDTQMTIYTAQGLLYAGKKHCDYGNTVREVHKSYLRWIASLLPTEDVFSRYESMYPREELERNELLENGANPGLDKKMCRGGSTFRALLSGQLYSVSNPADEGVRCGTTMRSAPVAIYCYKNPSLAFRLGRDCAAITHGYASAYLAAGVMCMVIARLINGSEMEEAIEESLDYLKTQKDGEELYAVLRKGVDLSRHPSEKPLNDIQTIGLGWRADENLAIAFYCCLRFGRDVKSALLACVNHSGDSDSVAAVCGNMLGAYVGEEGLPSEIVESIQFKELLCQQANSLFSCAVSSLPSSS
;
A
#
# COMPACT_ATOMS: atom_id res chain seq x y z
N GLY A 1 24.52 7.21 7.31
CA GLY A 1 23.09 7.04 7.10
C GLY A 1 22.32 8.21 7.70
N LEU A 2 21.07 8.32 7.34
CA LEU A 2 20.15 9.32 7.88
C LEU A 2 19.99 9.13 9.40
N ARG A 3 19.95 10.23 10.14
CA ARG A 3 19.69 10.24 11.59
C ARG A 3 18.40 10.98 11.94
N GLU A 4 17.95 11.80 11.02
CA GLU A 4 16.75 12.64 11.12
C GLU A 4 16.03 12.64 9.76
N MET A 5 14.79 13.07 9.77
CA MET A 5 14.00 13.22 8.54
C MET A 5 14.53 14.42 7.74
N GLU A 6 14.74 14.20 6.44
CA GLU A 6 15.08 15.28 5.54
C GLU A 6 13.82 16.00 5.06
N THR A 7 13.84 17.32 5.11
CA THR A 7 12.73 18.16 4.65
C THR A 7 13.20 19.19 3.61
N CYS A 8 12.32 19.52 2.70
CA CYS A 8 12.50 20.63 1.77
C CYS A 8 11.68 21.83 2.28
N ASN A 9 12.35 22.88 2.73
CA ASN A 9 11.71 24.05 3.34
C ASN A 9 10.75 23.70 4.51
N GLY A 10 11.15 22.73 5.34
CA GLY A 10 10.34 22.28 6.47
C GLY A 10 9.22 21.28 6.12
N VAL A 11 9.11 20.84 4.88
CA VAL A 11 8.12 19.87 4.42
C VAL A 11 8.79 18.56 4.02
N ALA A 12 8.32 17.44 4.56
CA ALA A 12 8.69 16.11 4.13
C ALA A 12 7.91 15.76 2.85
N MET A 13 8.62 15.80 1.73
CA MET A 13 8.03 15.54 0.41
C MET A 13 7.65 14.07 0.27
N VAL A 14 6.50 13.80 -0.33
CA VAL A 14 6.01 12.45 -0.57
C VAL A 14 6.42 11.94 -1.96
N THR A 15 6.51 10.60 -2.10
CA THR A 15 6.78 9.91 -3.37
C THR A 15 5.49 9.36 -3.98
N ASP A 16 5.61 8.57 -5.07
CA ASP A 16 4.49 7.84 -5.67
C ASP A 16 3.83 6.84 -4.70
N ASP A 17 4.53 6.35 -3.69
CA ASP A 17 3.97 5.55 -2.60
C ASP A 17 2.75 6.23 -1.95
N THR A 18 2.94 7.47 -1.50
CA THR A 18 1.86 8.25 -0.89
C THR A 18 0.84 8.71 -1.93
N GLN A 19 1.28 9.12 -3.12
CA GLN A 19 0.36 9.51 -4.19
C GLN A 19 -0.60 8.36 -4.53
N MET A 20 -0.10 7.16 -4.77
CA MET A 20 -0.94 6.00 -5.06
C MET A 20 -1.80 5.57 -3.87
N THR A 21 -1.33 5.76 -2.63
CA THR A 21 -2.12 5.59 -1.42
C THR A 21 -3.35 6.52 -1.42
N ILE A 22 -3.16 7.80 -1.72
CA ILE A 22 -4.25 8.80 -1.83
C ILE A 22 -5.26 8.39 -2.91
N TYR A 23 -4.79 7.91 -4.08
CA TYR A 23 -5.69 7.47 -5.15
C TYR A 23 -6.37 6.13 -4.85
N THR A 24 -5.73 5.22 -4.10
CA THR A 24 -6.39 4.02 -3.58
C THR A 24 -7.55 4.40 -2.64
N ALA A 25 -7.30 5.32 -1.71
CA ALA A 25 -8.32 5.86 -0.81
C ALA A 25 -9.47 6.51 -1.58
N GLN A 26 -9.19 7.33 -2.59
CA GLN A 26 -10.22 7.94 -3.45
C GLN A 26 -11.13 6.88 -4.08
N GLY A 27 -10.55 5.83 -4.66
CA GLY A 27 -11.32 4.76 -5.30
C GLY A 27 -12.25 4.04 -4.33
N LEU A 28 -11.76 3.74 -3.13
CA LEU A 28 -12.57 3.10 -2.08
C LEU A 28 -13.68 4.03 -1.54
N LEU A 29 -13.40 5.33 -1.40
CA LEU A 29 -14.42 6.31 -1.00
C LEU A 29 -15.51 6.47 -2.07
N TYR A 30 -15.16 6.43 -3.35
CA TYR A 30 -16.15 6.41 -4.43
C TYR A 30 -16.98 5.13 -4.43
N ALA A 31 -16.34 3.98 -4.19
CA ALA A 31 -17.05 2.71 -4.05
C ALA A 31 -18.04 2.73 -2.87
N GLY A 32 -17.63 3.26 -1.73
CA GLY A 32 -18.49 3.43 -0.56
C GLY A 32 -19.69 4.35 -0.82
N LYS A 33 -19.46 5.51 -1.44
CA LYS A 33 -20.51 6.46 -1.84
C LYS A 33 -21.53 5.84 -2.81
N LYS A 34 -21.08 4.96 -3.71
CA LYS A 34 -21.93 4.28 -4.71
C LYS A 34 -22.51 2.97 -4.20
N HIS A 35 -22.22 2.55 -2.98
CA HIS A 35 -22.62 1.23 -2.44
C HIS A 35 -22.24 0.06 -3.36
N CYS A 36 -21.02 0.09 -3.88
CA CYS A 36 -20.54 -0.90 -4.82
C CYS A 36 -20.48 -2.31 -4.24
N ASP A 37 -20.73 -3.31 -5.09
CA ASP A 37 -20.36 -4.69 -4.84
C ASP A 37 -18.83 -4.87 -4.87
N TYR A 38 -18.36 -6.09 -4.62
CA TYR A 38 -16.94 -6.40 -4.58
C TYR A 38 -16.19 -6.05 -5.87
N GLY A 39 -16.71 -6.52 -7.02
CA GLY A 39 -16.07 -6.29 -8.32
C GLY A 39 -16.07 -4.83 -8.74
N ASN A 40 -17.16 -4.12 -8.48
CA ASN A 40 -17.26 -2.70 -8.75
C ASN A 40 -16.36 -1.87 -7.80
N THR A 41 -16.13 -2.34 -6.57
CA THR A 41 -15.14 -1.71 -5.66
C THR A 41 -13.72 -1.76 -6.26
N VAL A 42 -13.28 -2.91 -6.79
CA VAL A 42 -11.99 -3.04 -7.49
C VAL A 42 -11.94 -2.12 -8.72
N ARG A 43 -13.06 -2.01 -9.48
CA ARG A 43 -13.14 -1.11 -10.64
C ARG A 43 -13.03 0.37 -10.27
N GLU A 44 -13.60 0.80 -9.15
CA GLU A 44 -13.45 2.19 -8.68
C GLU A 44 -11.99 2.50 -8.30
N VAL A 45 -11.28 1.56 -7.69
CA VAL A 45 -9.84 1.69 -7.42
C VAL A 45 -9.06 1.77 -8.73
N HIS A 46 -9.38 0.94 -9.74
CA HIS A 46 -8.75 1.01 -11.06
C HIS A 46 -8.96 2.38 -11.73
N LYS A 47 -10.19 2.91 -11.74
CA LYS A 47 -10.50 4.24 -12.26
C LYS A 47 -9.66 5.34 -11.57
N SER A 48 -9.48 5.20 -10.25
CA SER A 48 -8.62 6.11 -9.50
C SER A 48 -7.15 6.04 -9.92
N TYR A 49 -6.63 4.85 -10.19
CA TYR A 49 -5.27 4.71 -10.71
C TYR A 49 -5.13 5.30 -12.13
N LEU A 50 -6.18 5.21 -12.96
CA LEU A 50 -6.20 5.87 -14.28
C LEU A 50 -6.16 7.40 -14.13
N ARG A 51 -6.83 7.98 -13.13
CA ARG A 51 -6.75 9.41 -12.83
C ARG A 51 -5.34 9.81 -12.37
N TRP A 52 -4.71 8.97 -11.53
CA TRP A 52 -3.33 9.20 -11.10
C TRP A 52 -2.37 9.26 -12.29
N ILE A 53 -2.37 8.25 -13.17
CA ILE A 53 -1.45 8.23 -14.31
C ILE A 53 -1.77 9.35 -15.32
N ALA A 54 -3.04 9.70 -15.52
CA ALA A 54 -3.43 10.82 -16.37
C ALA A 54 -2.91 12.18 -15.82
N SER A 55 -2.86 12.34 -14.48
CA SER A 55 -2.29 13.55 -13.88
C SER A 55 -0.77 13.67 -14.09
N LEU A 56 -0.08 12.55 -14.28
CA LEU A 56 1.36 12.51 -14.59
C LEU A 56 1.65 12.69 -16.08
N LEU A 57 0.68 12.41 -16.95
CA LEU A 57 0.80 12.45 -18.41
C LEU A 57 -0.24 13.40 -19.03
N PRO A 58 -0.23 14.69 -18.71
CA PRO A 58 -1.30 15.64 -19.10
C PRO A 58 -1.39 15.89 -20.62
N THR A 59 -0.39 15.45 -21.38
CA THR A 59 -0.37 15.55 -22.86
C THR A 59 -0.86 14.29 -23.55
N GLU A 60 -1.13 13.21 -22.80
CA GLU A 60 -1.64 11.96 -23.31
C GLU A 60 -3.10 11.78 -22.92
N ASP A 61 -3.93 11.36 -23.88
CA ASP A 61 -5.31 10.94 -23.59
C ASP A 61 -5.32 9.48 -23.09
N VAL A 62 -4.96 9.29 -21.82
CA VAL A 62 -4.95 7.99 -21.16
C VAL A 62 -6.36 7.35 -21.16
N PHE A 63 -7.40 8.18 -21.02
CA PHE A 63 -8.77 7.69 -20.86
C PHE A 63 -9.36 7.08 -22.15
N SER A 64 -8.90 7.53 -23.34
CA SER A 64 -9.33 6.95 -24.61
C SER A 64 -9.11 5.44 -24.70
N ARG A 65 -8.12 4.91 -23.99
CA ARG A 65 -7.80 3.49 -23.95
C ARG A 65 -8.84 2.65 -23.19
N TYR A 66 -9.74 3.31 -22.44
CA TYR A 66 -10.66 2.69 -21.49
C TYR A 66 -12.13 3.03 -21.75
N GLU A 67 -12.46 3.77 -22.81
CA GLU A 67 -13.85 4.20 -23.15
C GLU A 67 -14.79 3.04 -23.43
N SER A 68 -14.27 1.88 -23.88
CA SER A 68 -15.07 0.65 -24.02
C SER A 68 -15.43 0.01 -22.67
N MET A 69 -14.74 0.39 -21.59
CA MET A 69 -14.87 -0.21 -20.26
C MET A 69 -15.57 0.72 -19.27
N TYR A 70 -15.35 2.03 -19.39
CA TYR A 70 -15.84 3.05 -18.44
C TYR A 70 -16.36 4.28 -19.19
N PRO A 71 -17.48 4.89 -18.75
CA PRO A 71 -17.90 6.19 -19.22
C PRO A 71 -16.81 7.24 -18.98
N ARG A 72 -16.55 8.09 -19.97
CA ARG A 72 -15.49 9.07 -19.93
C ARG A 72 -15.67 10.07 -18.78
N GLU A 73 -16.89 10.52 -18.54
CA GLU A 73 -17.23 11.43 -17.45
C GLU A 73 -16.88 10.86 -16.05
N GLU A 74 -16.93 9.53 -15.90
CA GLU A 74 -16.50 8.90 -14.64
C GLU A 74 -14.98 8.88 -14.46
N LEU A 75 -14.22 8.82 -15.55
CA LEU A 75 -12.75 8.87 -15.53
C LEU A 75 -12.24 10.29 -15.29
N GLU A 76 -12.86 11.28 -15.90
CA GLU A 76 -12.47 12.69 -15.80
C GLU A 76 -12.79 13.30 -14.44
N ARG A 77 -13.80 12.79 -13.73
CA ARG A 77 -14.18 13.28 -12.40
C ARG A 77 -13.08 12.99 -11.39
N ASN A 78 -12.38 14.03 -10.95
CA ASN A 78 -11.28 13.91 -9.98
C ASN A 78 -11.39 14.98 -8.88
N GLU A 79 -12.12 14.65 -7.81
CA GLU A 79 -12.34 15.54 -6.66
C GLU A 79 -11.01 16.01 -6.00
N LEU A 80 -9.91 15.27 -6.15
CA LEU A 80 -8.60 15.68 -5.63
C LEU A 80 -8.05 16.90 -6.36
N LEU A 81 -8.22 16.96 -7.70
CA LEU A 81 -7.82 18.09 -8.50
C LEU A 81 -8.77 19.29 -8.33
N GLU A 82 -10.08 19.02 -8.24
CA GLU A 82 -11.11 20.05 -8.05
C GLU A 82 -10.92 20.79 -6.73
N ASN A 83 -10.43 20.12 -5.68
CA ASN A 83 -10.14 20.69 -4.36
C ASN A 83 -8.71 21.28 -4.26
N GLY A 84 -7.97 21.41 -5.36
CA GLY A 84 -6.63 21.99 -5.38
C GLY A 84 -5.52 21.07 -4.86
N ALA A 85 -5.86 19.85 -4.44
CA ALA A 85 -4.88 18.84 -4.08
C ALA A 85 -4.49 18.06 -5.34
N ASN A 86 -3.32 18.35 -5.91
CA ASN A 86 -2.78 17.58 -7.02
C ASN A 86 -1.57 16.76 -6.57
N PRO A 87 -1.76 15.56 -6.00
CA PRO A 87 -0.68 14.73 -5.53
C PRO A 87 0.22 14.17 -6.66
N GLY A 88 -0.14 14.41 -7.93
CA GLY A 88 0.60 13.92 -9.09
C GLY A 88 1.58 14.91 -9.73
N LEU A 89 1.75 16.14 -9.20
CA LEU A 89 2.49 17.21 -9.90
C LEU A 89 4.01 17.05 -9.93
N ASP A 90 4.64 16.28 -9.07
CA ASP A 90 6.08 16.11 -9.15
C ASP A 90 6.47 14.94 -10.07
N LYS A 91 6.62 15.27 -11.37
CA LYS A 91 6.93 14.32 -12.45
C LYS A 91 8.27 13.60 -12.32
N LYS A 92 9.11 14.00 -11.36
CA LYS A 92 10.46 13.46 -11.19
C LYS A 92 10.52 12.29 -10.21
N MET A 93 9.52 12.12 -9.40
CA MET A 93 9.50 11.14 -8.33
C MET A 93 8.90 9.82 -8.84
N CYS A 94 9.77 8.86 -9.03
CA CYS A 94 9.57 7.42 -9.24
C CYS A 94 8.44 6.96 -10.19
N ARG A 95 8.84 6.27 -11.24
CA ARG A 95 7.92 5.64 -12.20
C ARG A 95 8.05 4.11 -12.05
N GLY A 96 7.19 3.50 -11.26
CA GLY A 96 7.10 2.05 -11.20
C GLY A 96 6.73 1.45 -12.57
N GLY A 97 7.73 0.90 -13.28
CA GLY A 97 7.55 0.45 -14.67
C GLY A 97 6.41 -0.55 -14.88
N SER A 98 6.17 -1.47 -13.93
CA SER A 98 5.05 -2.42 -14.00
C SER A 98 3.71 -1.72 -13.88
N THR A 99 3.55 -0.80 -12.92
CA THR A 99 2.33 0.00 -12.74
C THR A 99 2.00 0.81 -13.99
N PHE A 100 2.99 1.52 -14.56
CA PHE A 100 2.80 2.31 -15.78
C PHE A 100 2.39 1.44 -16.98
N ARG A 101 3.09 0.33 -17.23
CA ARG A 101 2.73 -0.58 -18.33
C ARG A 101 1.30 -1.11 -18.20
N ALA A 102 0.92 -1.56 -17.00
CA ALA A 102 -0.42 -2.07 -16.75
C ALA A 102 -1.49 -1.00 -16.98
N LEU A 103 -1.31 0.20 -16.40
CA LEU A 103 -2.29 1.29 -16.52
C LEU A 103 -2.32 1.97 -17.90
N LEU A 104 -1.35 1.72 -18.77
CA LEU A 104 -1.34 2.20 -20.16
C LEU A 104 -1.75 1.13 -21.17
N SER A 105 -2.05 -0.10 -20.73
CA SER A 105 -2.38 -1.23 -21.60
C SER A 105 -3.78 -1.19 -22.22
N GLY A 106 -4.71 -0.43 -21.63
CA GLY A 106 -6.13 -0.47 -21.99
C GLY A 106 -6.87 -1.67 -21.39
N GLN A 107 -6.28 -2.40 -20.45
CA GLN A 107 -6.87 -3.59 -19.84
C GLN A 107 -7.04 -3.44 -18.32
N LEU A 108 -8.05 -4.12 -17.79
CA LEU A 108 -8.18 -4.36 -16.36
C LEU A 108 -7.64 -5.77 -16.05
N TYR A 109 -6.49 -5.81 -15.37
CA TYR A 109 -5.90 -7.06 -14.91
C TYR A 109 -6.52 -7.53 -13.59
N SER A 110 -6.35 -8.82 -13.31
CA SER A 110 -6.86 -9.46 -12.10
C SER A 110 -6.04 -10.72 -11.80
N VAL A 111 -6.30 -11.39 -10.68
CA VAL A 111 -5.68 -12.69 -10.36
C VAL A 111 -5.95 -13.74 -11.43
N SER A 112 -7.15 -13.74 -12.06
CA SER A 112 -7.51 -14.67 -13.13
C SER A 112 -7.09 -14.24 -14.54
N ASN A 113 -6.79 -12.96 -14.72
CA ASN A 113 -6.23 -12.37 -15.95
C ASN A 113 -5.02 -11.53 -15.59
N PRO A 114 -3.87 -12.15 -15.25
CA PRO A 114 -2.72 -11.44 -14.70
C PRO A 114 -2.03 -10.55 -15.73
N ALA A 115 -1.43 -9.46 -15.25
CA ALA A 115 -0.47 -8.69 -16.04
C ALA A 115 0.79 -9.52 -16.33
N ASP A 116 1.44 -9.28 -17.46
CA ASP A 116 2.61 -10.06 -17.90
C ASP A 116 3.81 -9.97 -16.94
N GLU A 117 3.89 -8.89 -16.16
CA GLU A 117 5.02 -8.60 -15.26
C GLU A 117 4.54 -7.99 -13.94
N GLY A 118 5.44 -7.98 -12.95
CA GLY A 118 5.25 -7.22 -11.72
C GLY A 118 5.45 -8.05 -10.46
N VAL A 119 6.71 -8.07 -9.97
CA VAL A 119 7.09 -8.62 -8.65
C VAL A 119 7.40 -7.52 -7.64
N ARG A 120 7.36 -6.24 -8.07
CA ARG A 120 7.85 -5.10 -7.29
C ARG A 120 6.89 -4.65 -6.20
N CYS A 121 7.40 -3.86 -5.27
CA CYS A 121 6.73 -3.29 -4.10
C CYS A 121 5.60 -2.31 -4.39
N GLY A 122 5.42 -1.89 -5.64
CA GLY A 122 4.30 -1.02 -6.08
C GLY A 122 2.89 -1.51 -5.72
N THR A 123 2.77 -2.71 -5.17
CA THR A 123 1.53 -3.25 -4.59
C THR A 123 1.39 -2.93 -3.11
N THR A 124 2.39 -3.23 -2.30
CA THR A 124 2.36 -3.08 -0.83
C THR A 124 2.32 -1.62 -0.42
N MET A 125 3.16 -0.77 -1.04
CA MET A 125 3.31 0.64 -0.70
C MET A 125 2.00 1.45 -0.68
N ARG A 126 0.99 1.04 -1.45
CA ARG A 126 -0.27 1.79 -1.67
C ARG A 126 -1.51 1.14 -1.06
N SER A 127 -1.40 -0.03 -0.42
CA SER A 127 -2.57 -0.86 -0.08
C SER A 127 -3.19 -0.58 1.28
N ALA A 128 -2.55 0.20 2.17
CA ALA A 128 -3.05 0.50 3.52
C ALA A 128 -4.50 1.03 3.57
N PRO A 129 -4.99 1.87 2.64
CA PRO A 129 -6.38 2.32 2.64
C PRO A 129 -7.41 1.17 2.56
N VAL A 130 -7.06 0.06 1.88
CA VAL A 130 -7.94 -1.14 1.81
C VAL A 130 -8.12 -1.75 3.20
N ALA A 131 -7.05 -1.78 3.99
CA ALA A 131 -7.11 -2.28 5.36
C ALA A 131 -8.05 -1.44 6.24
N ILE A 132 -7.98 -0.11 6.14
CA ILE A 132 -8.87 0.79 6.88
C ILE A 132 -10.32 0.61 6.42
N TYR A 133 -10.57 0.52 5.11
CA TYR A 133 -11.92 0.33 4.56
C TYR A 133 -12.55 -1.00 4.98
N CYS A 134 -11.74 -2.06 5.18
CA CYS A 134 -12.19 -3.41 5.51
C CYS A 134 -11.78 -3.88 6.92
N TYR A 135 -11.36 -3.00 7.85
CA TYR A 135 -10.78 -3.43 9.13
C TYR A 135 -11.69 -4.34 9.94
N LYS A 136 -13.02 -4.19 9.81
CA LYS A 136 -14.02 -5.05 10.48
C LYS A 136 -13.98 -6.51 10.05
N ASN A 137 -13.32 -6.81 8.92
CA ASN A 137 -13.16 -8.16 8.40
C ASN A 137 -11.76 -8.35 7.77
N PRO A 138 -10.77 -8.84 8.55
CA PRO A 138 -9.39 -9.02 8.06
C PRO A 138 -9.27 -9.92 6.82
N SER A 139 -10.13 -10.96 6.69
CA SER A 139 -10.13 -11.81 5.50
C SER A 139 -10.65 -11.08 4.26
N LEU A 140 -11.59 -10.13 4.41
CA LEU A 140 -12.01 -9.26 3.33
C LEU A 140 -10.90 -8.26 2.97
N ALA A 141 -10.21 -7.70 3.97
CA ALA A 141 -9.06 -6.82 3.76
C ALA A 141 -7.96 -7.53 2.95
N PHE A 142 -7.65 -8.79 3.28
CA PHE A 142 -6.72 -9.61 2.48
C PHE A 142 -7.17 -9.73 1.03
N ARG A 143 -8.41 -10.21 0.79
CA ARG A 143 -8.89 -10.48 -0.56
C ARG A 143 -8.96 -9.20 -1.41
N LEU A 144 -9.49 -8.11 -0.86
CA LEU A 144 -9.59 -6.85 -1.59
C LEU A 144 -8.21 -6.23 -1.82
N GLY A 145 -7.29 -6.29 -0.87
CA GLY A 145 -5.90 -5.84 -1.02
C GLY A 145 -5.18 -6.60 -2.12
N ARG A 146 -5.30 -7.93 -2.14
CA ARG A 146 -4.81 -8.81 -3.20
C ARG A 146 -5.34 -8.39 -4.57
N ASP A 147 -6.66 -8.22 -4.71
CA ASP A 147 -7.29 -7.96 -5.99
C ASP A 147 -7.04 -6.54 -6.50
N CYS A 148 -6.95 -5.54 -5.61
CA CYS A 148 -6.51 -4.19 -5.95
C CYS A 148 -5.02 -4.14 -6.38
N ALA A 149 -4.18 -5.01 -5.83
CA ALA A 149 -2.78 -5.15 -6.25
C ALA A 149 -2.67 -5.82 -7.62
N ALA A 150 -3.48 -6.84 -7.90
CA ALA A 150 -3.52 -7.57 -9.16
C ALA A 150 -3.91 -6.70 -10.36
N ILE A 151 -4.51 -5.52 -10.15
CA ILE A 151 -4.76 -4.52 -11.22
C ILE A 151 -3.49 -4.20 -12.02
N THR A 152 -2.31 -4.26 -11.38
CA THR A 152 -1.04 -3.83 -12.01
C THR A 152 0.09 -4.83 -11.91
N HIS A 153 -0.04 -5.86 -11.08
CA HIS A 153 1.04 -6.83 -10.81
C HIS A 153 0.50 -8.25 -10.91
N GLY A 154 1.06 -9.02 -11.83
CA GLY A 154 0.56 -10.37 -12.16
C GLY A 154 1.20 -11.50 -11.36
N TYR A 155 2.29 -11.27 -10.63
CA TYR A 155 2.94 -12.32 -9.84
C TYR A 155 2.29 -12.52 -8.48
N ALA A 156 2.12 -13.80 -8.10
CA ALA A 156 1.47 -14.19 -6.85
C ALA A 156 2.15 -13.56 -5.62
N SER A 157 3.48 -13.59 -5.55
CA SER A 157 4.23 -12.98 -4.44
C SER A 157 3.94 -11.49 -4.27
N ALA A 158 3.64 -10.75 -5.34
CA ALA A 158 3.37 -9.33 -5.27
C ALA A 158 1.94 -9.01 -4.83
N TYR A 159 0.92 -9.64 -5.43
CA TYR A 159 -0.46 -9.33 -5.05
C TYR A 159 -0.86 -9.96 -3.71
N LEU A 160 -0.32 -11.14 -3.37
CA LEU A 160 -0.54 -11.76 -2.07
C LEU A 160 0.12 -10.97 -0.93
N ALA A 161 1.32 -10.38 -1.17
CA ALA A 161 1.97 -9.53 -0.16
C ALA A 161 1.10 -8.33 0.23
N ALA A 162 0.44 -7.68 -0.74
CA ALA A 162 -0.53 -6.62 -0.45
C ALA A 162 -1.73 -7.14 0.37
N GLY A 163 -2.22 -8.34 0.06
CA GLY A 163 -3.27 -8.99 0.85
C GLY A 163 -2.85 -9.23 2.30
N VAL A 164 -1.65 -9.80 2.51
CA VAL A 164 -1.09 -10.05 3.84
C VAL A 164 -0.96 -8.74 4.62
N MET A 165 -0.36 -7.71 4.03
CA MET A 165 -0.21 -6.39 4.66
C MET A 165 -1.57 -5.80 5.08
N CYS A 166 -2.57 -5.85 4.21
CA CYS A 166 -3.91 -5.36 4.53
C CYS A 166 -4.54 -6.14 5.70
N MET A 167 -4.33 -7.45 5.76
CA MET A 167 -4.83 -8.28 6.86
C MET A 167 -4.15 -7.95 8.19
N VAL A 168 -2.83 -7.78 8.18
CA VAL A 168 -2.05 -7.36 9.36
C VAL A 168 -2.55 -6.02 9.87
N ILE A 169 -2.64 -5.00 9.02
CA ILE A 169 -3.11 -3.66 9.41
C ILE A 169 -4.55 -3.73 9.96
N ALA A 170 -5.46 -4.49 9.32
CA ALA A 170 -6.83 -4.65 9.80
C ALA A 170 -6.88 -5.27 11.20
N ARG A 171 -6.02 -6.26 11.50
CA ARG A 171 -5.91 -6.86 12.84
C ARG A 171 -5.36 -5.88 13.86
N LEU A 172 -4.34 -5.10 13.50
CA LEU A 172 -3.77 -4.07 14.37
C LEU A 172 -4.81 -3.00 14.73
N ILE A 173 -5.63 -2.55 13.76
CA ILE A 173 -6.75 -1.62 14.01
C ILE A 173 -7.79 -2.23 14.98
N ASN A 174 -7.98 -3.55 14.95
CA ASN A 174 -8.85 -4.27 15.90
C ASN A 174 -8.19 -4.57 17.26
N GLY A 175 -6.95 -4.13 17.49
CA GLY A 175 -6.28 -4.23 18.80
C GLY A 175 -5.41 -5.48 18.97
N SER A 176 -5.10 -6.23 17.92
CA SER A 176 -4.13 -7.33 18.00
C SER A 176 -2.72 -6.79 18.25
N GLU A 177 -1.90 -7.54 18.98
CA GLU A 177 -0.47 -7.28 19.09
C GLU A 177 0.23 -7.55 17.75
N MET A 178 1.36 -6.85 17.50
CA MET A 178 2.05 -6.90 16.20
C MET A 178 2.44 -8.33 15.79
N GLU A 179 3.02 -9.10 16.70
CA GLU A 179 3.45 -10.47 16.42
C GLU A 179 2.24 -11.38 16.13
N GLU A 180 1.17 -11.27 16.91
CA GLU A 180 -0.07 -12.01 16.70
C GLU A 180 -0.71 -11.69 15.35
N ALA A 181 -0.82 -10.40 15.01
CA ALA A 181 -1.38 -9.96 13.74
C ALA A 181 -0.60 -10.52 12.54
N ILE A 182 0.74 -10.55 12.62
CA ILE A 182 1.60 -11.12 11.60
C ILE A 182 1.43 -12.63 11.50
N GLU A 183 1.52 -13.37 12.63
CA GLU A 183 1.45 -14.84 12.63
C GLU A 183 0.12 -15.35 12.08
N GLU A 184 -1.00 -14.79 12.53
CA GLU A 184 -2.31 -15.17 12.02
C GLU A 184 -2.51 -14.86 10.54
N SER A 185 -1.88 -13.76 10.05
CA SER A 185 -1.90 -13.42 8.62
C SER A 185 -1.03 -14.38 7.80
N LEU A 186 0.08 -14.84 8.35
CA LEU A 186 0.91 -15.88 7.73
C LEU A 186 0.21 -17.25 7.71
N ASP A 187 -0.54 -17.59 8.76
CA ASP A 187 -1.35 -18.81 8.77
C ASP A 187 -2.47 -18.75 7.73
N TYR A 188 -3.10 -17.58 7.56
CA TYR A 188 -4.06 -17.38 6.48
C TYR A 188 -3.41 -17.49 5.09
N LEU A 189 -2.19 -16.94 4.92
CA LEU A 189 -1.44 -17.04 3.65
C LEU A 189 -1.19 -18.50 3.25
N LYS A 190 -0.91 -19.40 4.18
CA LYS A 190 -0.73 -20.85 3.90
C LYS A 190 -1.94 -21.49 3.23
N THR A 191 -3.14 -20.93 3.41
CA THR A 191 -4.36 -21.42 2.78
C THR A 191 -4.55 -20.90 1.35
N GLN A 192 -3.69 -19.97 0.92
CA GLN A 192 -3.81 -19.32 -0.39
C GLN A 192 -2.99 -20.09 -1.44
N LYS A 193 -3.59 -20.24 -2.62
CA LYS A 193 -2.88 -20.80 -3.77
C LYS A 193 -1.65 -19.95 -4.11
N ASP A 194 -0.54 -20.56 -4.44
CA ASP A 194 0.73 -19.94 -4.84
C ASP A 194 1.35 -19.03 -3.74
N GLY A 195 1.02 -19.30 -2.46
CA GLY A 195 1.48 -18.52 -1.31
C GLY A 195 2.82 -18.99 -0.71
N GLU A 196 3.35 -20.15 -1.10
CA GLU A 196 4.48 -20.82 -0.46
C GLU A 196 5.78 -20.00 -0.56
N GLU A 197 6.07 -19.45 -1.75
CA GLU A 197 7.28 -18.63 -1.97
C GLU A 197 7.22 -17.38 -1.09
N LEU A 198 6.11 -16.67 -1.10
CA LEU A 198 5.90 -15.49 -0.26
C LEU A 198 6.02 -15.83 1.22
N TYR A 199 5.38 -16.93 1.65
CA TYR A 199 5.44 -17.37 3.05
C TYR A 199 6.88 -17.58 3.52
N ALA A 200 7.72 -18.23 2.70
CA ALA A 200 9.12 -18.49 3.05
C ALA A 200 9.92 -17.18 3.25
N VAL A 201 9.71 -16.19 2.37
CA VAL A 201 10.39 -14.89 2.48
C VAL A 201 9.90 -14.10 3.71
N LEU A 202 8.58 -14.05 3.95
CA LEU A 202 8.03 -13.36 5.11
C LEU A 202 8.45 -14.02 6.43
N ARG A 203 8.45 -15.36 6.49
CA ARG A 203 8.91 -16.12 7.65
C ARG A 203 10.37 -15.80 7.98
N LYS A 204 11.23 -15.67 6.98
CA LYS A 204 12.63 -15.28 7.18
C LYS A 204 12.75 -13.92 7.90
N GLY A 205 11.95 -12.93 7.54
CA GLY A 205 11.91 -11.63 8.22
C GLY A 205 11.50 -11.76 9.69
N VAL A 206 10.47 -12.56 9.98
CA VAL A 206 10.01 -12.83 11.33
C VAL A 206 11.08 -13.57 12.15
N ASP A 207 11.71 -14.60 11.61
CA ASP A 207 12.70 -15.41 12.31
C ASP A 207 13.96 -14.59 12.63
N LEU A 208 14.40 -13.73 11.73
CA LEU A 208 15.51 -12.81 11.98
C LEU A 208 15.18 -11.78 13.06
N SER A 209 13.92 -11.35 13.21
CA SER A 209 13.53 -10.44 14.29
C SER A 209 13.60 -11.08 15.69
N ARG A 210 13.42 -12.40 15.77
CA ARG A 210 13.52 -13.19 17.01
C ARG A 210 14.97 -13.47 17.43
N HIS A 211 15.88 -13.52 16.47
CA HIS A 211 17.30 -13.76 16.67
C HIS A 211 18.13 -12.67 15.97
N PRO A 212 17.94 -11.39 16.36
CA PRO A 212 18.51 -10.29 15.61
C PRO A 212 20.03 -10.19 15.80
N SER A 213 20.74 -9.83 14.74
CA SER A 213 22.14 -9.45 14.84
C SER A 213 22.31 -8.09 15.57
N GLU A 214 23.53 -7.77 15.97
CA GLU A 214 23.82 -6.46 16.61
C GLU A 214 23.43 -5.28 15.71
N LYS A 215 23.62 -5.44 14.39
CA LYS A 215 23.38 -4.40 13.40
C LYS A 215 22.15 -4.74 12.54
N PRO A 216 21.05 -3.97 12.63
CA PRO A 216 19.83 -4.23 11.86
C PRO A 216 20.06 -4.34 10.36
N LEU A 217 20.97 -3.54 9.82
CA LEU A 217 21.29 -3.54 8.38
C LEU A 217 21.84 -4.87 7.88
N ASN A 218 22.53 -5.66 8.71
CA ASN A 218 23.00 -6.98 8.31
C ASN A 218 21.84 -7.94 8.09
N ASP A 219 20.84 -7.90 8.98
CA ASP A 219 19.64 -8.72 8.89
C ASP A 219 18.80 -8.30 7.68
N ILE A 220 18.59 -7.00 7.48
CA ILE A 220 17.87 -6.44 6.33
C ILE A 220 18.52 -6.90 5.02
N GLN A 221 19.85 -6.77 4.89
CA GLN A 221 20.59 -7.23 3.69
C GLN A 221 20.43 -8.73 3.44
N THR A 222 20.27 -9.52 4.52
CA THR A 222 20.03 -10.97 4.41
C THR A 222 18.65 -11.27 3.84
N ILE A 223 17.62 -10.44 4.16
CA ILE A 223 16.26 -10.56 3.61
C ILE A 223 16.28 -10.21 2.13
N GLY A 224 16.77 -9.03 1.77
CA GLY A 224 16.84 -8.55 0.40
C GLY A 224 17.05 -7.03 0.32
N LEU A 225 16.73 -6.46 -0.85
CA LEU A 225 16.83 -5.03 -1.11
C LEU A 225 15.48 -4.28 -1.06
N GLY A 226 14.38 -4.97 -0.87
CA GLY A 226 13.04 -4.37 -0.78
C GLY A 226 12.42 -3.95 -2.11
N TRP A 227 13.08 -4.18 -3.25
CA TRP A 227 12.50 -3.89 -4.57
C TRP A 227 11.35 -4.81 -4.95
N ARG A 228 11.36 -6.04 -4.46
CA ARG A 228 10.29 -7.01 -4.59
C ARG A 228 9.28 -6.82 -3.45
N ALA A 229 8.01 -7.07 -3.71
CA ALA A 229 6.95 -6.92 -2.71
C ALA A 229 7.12 -7.86 -1.50
N ASP A 230 7.58 -9.08 -1.74
CA ASP A 230 7.89 -10.07 -0.71
C ASP A 230 9.05 -9.62 0.20
N GLU A 231 10.17 -9.18 -0.38
CA GLU A 231 11.31 -8.64 0.36
C GLU A 231 10.92 -7.37 1.13
N ASN A 232 10.17 -6.47 0.49
CA ASN A 232 9.69 -5.22 1.07
C ASN A 232 8.88 -5.48 2.34
N LEU A 233 7.87 -6.34 2.26
CA LEU A 233 7.03 -6.69 3.40
C LEU A 233 7.80 -7.46 4.48
N ALA A 234 8.74 -8.35 4.10
CA ALA A 234 9.57 -9.10 5.04
C ALA A 234 10.50 -8.20 5.85
N ILE A 235 11.12 -7.19 5.20
CA ILE A 235 11.94 -6.18 5.88
C ILE A 235 11.07 -5.35 6.83
N ALA A 236 9.88 -4.94 6.38
CA ALA A 236 8.95 -4.21 7.23
C ALA A 236 8.50 -5.04 8.46
N PHE A 237 8.21 -6.33 8.30
CA PHE A 237 7.92 -7.24 9.43
C PHE A 237 9.09 -7.31 10.40
N TYR A 238 10.30 -7.51 9.89
CA TYR A 238 11.51 -7.52 10.69
C TYR A 238 11.64 -6.22 11.52
N CYS A 239 11.48 -5.05 10.91
CA CYS A 239 11.61 -3.77 11.59
C CYS A 239 10.49 -3.56 12.62
N CYS A 240 9.24 -3.86 12.29
CA CYS A 240 8.11 -3.75 13.20
C CYS A 240 8.27 -4.63 14.45
N LEU A 241 8.71 -5.89 14.27
CA LEU A 241 8.90 -6.83 15.37
C LEU A 241 10.14 -6.51 16.21
N ARG A 242 11.24 -6.11 15.57
CA ARG A 242 12.49 -5.79 16.27
C ARG A 242 12.39 -4.55 17.15
N PHE A 243 11.74 -3.50 16.65
CA PHE A 243 11.70 -2.20 17.32
C PHE A 243 10.39 -1.96 18.07
N GLY A 244 9.35 -2.74 17.79
CA GLY A 244 8.06 -2.65 18.47
C GLY A 244 7.47 -1.23 18.37
N ARG A 245 7.25 -0.57 19.49
CA ARG A 245 6.66 0.77 19.55
C ARG A 245 7.66 1.91 19.36
N ASP A 246 8.95 1.61 19.19
CA ASP A 246 9.97 2.62 18.83
C ASP A 246 9.92 2.90 17.33
N VAL A 247 8.92 3.69 16.92
CA VAL A 247 8.66 4.04 15.52
C VAL A 247 9.87 4.70 14.86
N LYS A 248 10.56 5.60 15.58
CA LYS A 248 11.71 6.32 15.03
C LYS A 248 12.85 5.36 14.67
N SER A 249 13.22 4.46 15.58
CA SER A 249 14.27 3.46 15.32
C SER A 249 13.89 2.50 14.20
N ALA A 250 12.62 2.07 14.12
CA ALA A 250 12.13 1.23 13.04
C ALA A 250 12.23 1.92 11.67
N LEU A 251 11.75 3.15 11.56
CA LEU A 251 11.82 3.91 10.31
C LEU A 251 13.27 4.22 9.90
N LEU A 252 14.16 4.57 10.87
CA LEU A 252 15.58 4.77 10.59
C LEU A 252 16.24 3.49 10.07
N ALA A 253 15.88 2.31 10.57
CA ALA A 253 16.38 1.06 10.02
C ALA A 253 15.89 0.83 8.58
N CYS A 254 14.61 1.13 8.30
CA CYS A 254 14.02 1.02 6.96
C CYS A 254 14.70 1.95 5.94
N VAL A 255 14.97 3.21 6.28
CA VAL A 255 15.50 4.18 5.31
C VAL A 255 17.02 4.10 5.11
N ASN A 256 17.75 3.37 5.93
CA ASN A 256 19.22 3.34 5.90
C ASN A 256 19.82 2.13 5.18
N HIS A 257 19.02 1.26 4.54
CA HIS A 257 19.55 0.21 3.69
C HIS A 257 19.71 0.68 2.22
N SER A 258 20.47 -0.06 1.42
CA SER A 258 20.85 0.34 0.05
C SER A 258 19.84 -0.07 -1.03
N GLY A 259 18.62 -0.45 -0.65
CA GLY A 259 17.55 -0.88 -1.56
C GLY A 259 16.45 0.17 -1.74
N ASP A 260 15.22 -0.33 -1.90
CA ASP A 260 13.98 0.45 -2.02
C ASP A 260 13.52 0.93 -0.63
N SER A 261 14.26 1.89 -0.10
CA SER A 261 14.17 2.29 1.31
C SER A 261 12.92 3.08 1.65
N ASP A 262 12.42 3.89 0.74
CA ASP A 262 11.18 4.67 0.92
C ASP A 262 9.96 3.76 0.95
N SER A 263 9.82 2.82 0.01
CA SER A 263 8.71 1.86 0.01
C SER A 263 8.74 0.94 1.24
N VAL A 264 9.93 0.50 1.70
CA VAL A 264 10.05 -0.28 2.95
C VAL A 264 9.60 0.54 4.14
N ALA A 265 10.03 1.82 4.23
CA ALA A 265 9.63 2.71 5.31
C ALA A 265 8.13 3.04 5.27
N ALA A 266 7.54 3.20 4.06
CA ALA A 266 6.11 3.41 3.90
C ALA A 266 5.30 2.22 4.42
N VAL A 267 5.67 0.98 4.07
CA VAL A 267 4.98 -0.24 4.52
C VAL A 267 5.15 -0.44 6.03
N CYS A 268 6.36 -0.26 6.57
CA CYS A 268 6.63 -0.32 8.00
C CYS A 268 5.83 0.74 8.76
N GLY A 269 5.85 1.99 8.27
CA GLY A 269 5.11 3.11 8.86
C GLY A 269 3.60 2.92 8.88
N ASN A 270 3.02 2.32 7.84
CA ASN A 270 1.59 1.99 7.79
C ASN A 270 1.21 0.97 8.89
N MET A 271 2.02 -0.07 9.10
CA MET A 271 1.76 -1.05 10.16
C MET A 271 1.99 -0.46 11.55
N LEU A 272 3.08 0.28 11.75
CA LEU A 272 3.36 0.92 13.04
C LEU A 272 2.31 1.97 13.39
N GLY A 273 1.88 2.81 12.43
CA GLY A 273 0.82 3.78 12.65
C GLY A 273 -0.50 3.14 13.09
N ALA A 274 -0.87 1.99 12.49
CA ALA A 274 -2.03 1.22 12.93
C ALA A 274 -1.85 0.60 14.33
N TYR A 275 -0.61 0.28 14.71
CA TYR A 275 -0.29 -0.36 15.98
C TYR A 275 -0.18 0.61 17.16
N VAL A 276 0.44 1.77 16.95
CA VAL A 276 0.69 2.72 18.04
C VAL A 276 -0.34 3.84 18.13
N GLY A 277 -1.12 4.06 17.06
CA GLY A 277 -2.03 5.20 16.94
C GLY A 277 -1.29 6.53 16.73
N GLU A 278 -2.05 7.61 16.57
CA GLU A 278 -1.50 8.95 16.32
C GLU A 278 -0.59 9.43 17.47
N GLU A 279 -0.98 9.15 18.72
CA GLU A 279 -0.23 9.54 19.92
C GLU A 279 1.15 8.86 20.01
N GLY A 280 1.32 7.69 19.38
CA GLY A 280 2.58 6.95 19.34
C GLY A 280 3.51 7.35 18.20
N LEU A 281 3.07 8.20 17.28
CA LEU A 281 3.89 8.67 16.18
C LEU A 281 4.75 9.87 16.57
N PRO A 282 6.01 9.98 16.11
CA PRO A 282 6.84 11.16 16.34
C PRO A 282 6.18 12.41 15.73
N SER A 283 5.88 13.40 16.57
CA SER A 283 5.16 14.61 16.17
C SER A 283 5.89 15.39 15.07
N GLU A 284 7.22 15.42 15.10
CA GLU A 284 8.02 16.07 14.08
C GLU A 284 7.83 15.46 12.67
N ILE A 285 7.53 14.16 12.59
CA ILE A 285 7.22 13.48 11.33
C ILE A 285 5.82 13.88 10.87
N VAL A 286 4.83 13.76 11.76
CA VAL A 286 3.43 14.01 11.44
C VAL A 286 3.19 15.46 11.03
N GLU A 287 3.83 16.42 11.71
CA GLU A 287 3.63 17.85 11.44
C GLU A 287 4.25 18.32 10.11
N SER A 288 5.28 17.65 9.63
CA SER A 288 6.03 18.07 8.44
C SER A 288 5.61 17.39 7.16
N ILE A 289 4.78 16.34 7.21
CA ILE A 289 4.44 15.56 6.01
C ILE A 289 3.56 16.35 5.03
N GLN A 290 3.92 16.32 3.76
CA GLN A 290 3.14 16.88 2.67
C GLN A 290 1.73 16.23 2.60
N PHE A 291 0.70 17.01 2.35
CA PHE A 291 -0.71 16.56 2.28
C PHE A 291 -1.28 16.01 3.59
N LYS A 292 -0.73 16.38 4.76
CA LYS A 292 -1.21 15.91 6.08
C LYS A 292 -2.73 15.97 6.22
N GLU A 293 -3.34 17.14 5.95
CA GLU A 293 -4.78 17.34 6.10
C GLU A 293 -5.59 16.40 5.18
N LEU A 294 -5.15 16.22 3.94
CA LEU A 294 -5.80 15.32 2.99
C LEU A 294 -5.71 13.87 3.46
N LEU A 295 -4.54 13.44 3.92
CA LEU A 295 -4.33 12.08 4.43
C LEU A 295 -5.21 11.80 5.65
N CYS A 296 -5.26 12.72 6.61
CA CYS A 296 -6.14 12.62 7.79
C CYS A 296 -7.63 12.59 7.40
N GLN A 297 -8.05 13.45 6.48
CA GLN A 297 -9.43 13.48 5.99
C GLN A 297 -9.82 12.18 5.30
N GLN A 298 -8.97 11.64 4.43
CA GLN A 298 -9.24 10.38 3.75
C GLN A 298 -9.27 9.20 4.73
N ALA A 299 -8.34 9.13 5.68
CA ALA A 299 -8.30 8.08 6.69
C ALA A 299 -9.58 8.07 7.53
N ASN A 300 -10.01 9.23 8.03
CA ASN A 300 -11.26 9.38 8.80
C ASN A 300 -12.50 9.00 7.97
N SER A 301 -12.53 9.40 6.70
CA SER A 301 -13.63 9.07 5.79
C SER A 301 -13.70 7.57 5.51
N LEU A 302 -12.56 6.91 5.27
CA LEU A 302 -12.48 5.46 5.08
C LEU A 302 -12.92 4.70 6.33
N PHE A 303 -12.46 5.12 7.49
CA PHE A 303 -12.86 4.51 8.77
C PHE A 303 -14.37 4.62 9.01
N SER A 304 -14.96 5.80 8.71
CA SER A 304 -16.38 6.06 8.86
C SER A 304 -17.25 5.21 7.91
N CYS A 305 -16.77 4.92 6.70
CA CYS A 305 -17.49 4.11 5.71
C CYS A 305 -17.03 2.65 5.68
N ALA A 306 -16.28 2.19 6.69
CA ALA A 306 -15.69 0.86 6.71
C ALA A 306 -16.74 -0.26 6.69
N VAL A 307 -16.47 -1.27 5.86
CA VAL A 307 -17.36 -2.40 5.58
C VAL A 307 -16.91 -3.69 6.27
N SER A 308 -17.87 -4.52 6.68
CA SER A 308 -17.61 -5.88 7.17
C SER A 308 -17.84 -6.95 6.09
N SER A 309 -18.59 -6.59 5.06
CA SER A 309 -18.86 -7.45 3.90
C SER A 309 -19.11 -6.58 2.67
N LEU A 310 -18.85 -7.14 1.50
CA LEU A 310 -19.24 -6.57 0.22
C LEU A 310 -20.10 -7.60 -0.51
N PRO A 311 -21.22 -7.20 -1.17
CA PRO A 311 -22.00 -8.10 -1.98
C PRO A 311 -21.14 -8.76 -3.06
N SER A 312 -21.44 -10.00 -3.42
CA SER A 312 -20.83 -10.64 -4.58
C SER A 312 -21.25 -9.91 -5.85
N SER A 313 -20.36 -9.81 -6.82
CA SER A 313 -20.69 -9.29 -8.14
C SER A 313 -21.77 -10.19 -8.75
N SER A 314 -22.88 -9.62 -9.18
CA SER A 314 -23.98 -10.29 -9.89
C SER A 314 -23.55 -10.69 -11.29
#